data_539a7ba1f4641f57b2d2c5267d06ec9d
#
_entry.id   539a7ba1f4641f57b2d2c5267d06ec9d
#
_cell.length_a   1.000
_cell.length_b   1.000
_cell.length_c   1.000
_cell.angle_alpha   90.00
_cell.angle_beta   90.00
_cell.angle_gamma   90.00
#
_symmetry.space_group_name_H-M   'P 1'
#
loop_
_entity.id
_entity.type
_entity.pdbx_description
1 polymer ?
#
loop_
_entity_poly.entity_id
_entity_poly.type
_entity_poly.pdbx_seq_one_letter_code
_entity_poly.pdbx_strand_id
1 'polypeptide(L)'
;YNFFEENAKQGNAYSLIQAKGTSGTDYREAFNKAYFIRENNTELLISTRVTGKYGGEWWHYWGTNNDSEEGWPNNRGYTPTLEFMEMFPMSDGKAFDPEVMLADGADPFFENNDRNKPVRDPRLYETMLVNGASYDSRGAELWLGGRDNLTDTEKETNKTATGFRLYKFWKEGKGSFNGTYLEWPYLRLSELYLIYAEAILKAKNDLVGAIAQVDIVRGRVGLGGLAECNPDKHLTSNSDALLEEILRERACELGFEDVRLFDMIRYKRADLFQKKLHGLKVYRNDGSGKKPWSGSDGNSAQYPWPTEFTYEPFVLSARSWWTNFSPKWYLSAFPVAEINKGYGLTQNPGW
;
A
#
# COMPACT_ATOMS: atom_id res chain seq x y z
N TYR A 1 -4.64 10.69 -25.01
CA TYR A 1 -4.56 12.14 -24.80
C TYR A 1 -5.93 12.81 -24.97
N ASN A 2 -6.54 12.69 -26.16
CA ASN A 2 -7.81 13.36 -26.44
C ASN A 2 -8.92 12.97 -25.46
N PHE A 3 -9.04 11.68 -25.14
CA PHE A 3 -10.01 11.22 -24.14
C PHE A 3 -9.79 11.92 -22.78
N PHE A 4 -8.55 12.04 -22.34
CA PHE A 4 -8.21 12.68 -21.08
C PHE A 4 -8.58 14.16 -21.07
N GLU A 5 -8.20 14.90 -22.11
CA GLU A 5 -8.51 16.34 -22.24
C GLU A 5 -10.03 16.58 -22.32
N GLU A 6 -10.74 15.76 -23.08
CA GLU A 6 -12.16 15.96 -23.35
C GLU A 6 -13.08 15.49 -22.21
N ASN A 7 -12.69 14.48 -21.45
CA ASN A 7 -13.58 13.83 -20.49
C ASN A 7 -13.12 13.93 -19.04
N ALA A 8 -11.84 13.84 -18.77
CA ALA A 8 -11.32 13.77 -17.42
C ALA A 8 -10.77 15.11 -16.92
N LYS A 9 -9.84 15.68 -17.66
CA LYS A 9 -9.17 16.93 -17.28
C LYS A 9 -10.12 18.13 -17.22
N GLN A 10 -11.11 18.15 -18.08
CA GLN A 10 -12.12 19.22 -18.12
C GLN A 10 -13.29 19.00 -17.14
N GLY A 11 -13.26 17.94 -16.34
CA GLY A 11 -14.27 17.67 -15.32
C GLY A 11 -15.64 17.29 -15.86
N ASN A 12 -15.71 16.70 -17.05
CA ASN A 12 -16.97 16.29 -17.67
C ASN A 12 -17.59 15.04 -17.00
N ALA A 13 -17.31 13.84 -17.55
CA ALA A 13 -17.87 12.60 -17.01
C ALA A 13 -17.09 12.03 -15.82
N TYR A 14 -15.79 12.31 -15.73
CA TYR A 14 -14.89 11.78 -14.73
C TYR A 14 -14.14 12.88 -13.98
N SER A 15 -13.96 12.67 -12.67
CA SER A 15 -13.17 13.56 -11.82
C SER A 15 -12.57 12.77 -10.66
N LEU A 16 -11.41 13.23 -10.16
CA LEU A 16 -10.87 12.66 -8.92
C LEU A 16 -11.82 12.92 -7.76
N ILE A 17 -12.01 11.92 -6.93
CA ILE A 17 -12.73 12.07 -5.66
C ILE A 17 -11.92 13.00 -4.76
N GLN A 18 -12.51 14.12 -4.38
CA GLN A 18 -11.88 15.12 -3.52
C GLN A 18 -12.25 14.91 -2.06
N ALA A 19 -11.33 15.26 -1.16
CA ALA A 19 -11.60 15.30 0.27
C ALA A 19 -12.64 16.40 0.58
N LYS A 20 -13.49 16.16 1.57
CA LYS A 20 -14.50 17.14 2.03
C LYS A 20 -13.91 18.24 2.90
N GLY A 21 -12.75 17.99 3.49
CA GLY A 21 -12.00 18.90 4.34
C GLY A 21 -10.50 18.64 4.21
N THR A 22 -9.72 19.12 5.17
CA THR A 22 -8.26 19.07 5.15
C THR A 22 -7.67 18.23 6.28
N SER A 23 -8.49 17.45 6.98
CA SER A 23 -7.97 16.52 7.98
C SER A 23 -7.45 15.23 7.36
N GLY A 24 -6.55 14.53 8.05
CA GLY A 24 -6.07 13.22 7.62
C GLY A 24 -7.21 12.22 7.40
N THR A 25 -8.30 12.33 8.18
CA THR A 25 -9.50 11.50 8.02
C THR A 25 -10.23 11.83 6.72
N ASP A 26 -10.42 13.12 6.38
CA ASP A 26 -11.05 13.52 5.12
C ASP A 26 -10.28 12.98 3.90
N TYR A 27 -8.95 13.04 3.96
CA TYR A 27 -8.08 12.52 2.90
C TYR A 27 -8.15 11.00 2.78
N ARG A 28 -8.19 10.29 3.89
CA ARG A 28 -8.36 8.84 3.93
C ARG A 28 -9.71 8.41 3.35
N GLU A 29 -10.80 9.08 3.73
CA GLU A 29 -12.14 8.82 3.19
C GLU A 29 -12.21 9.05 1.69
N ALA A 30 -11.61 10.13 1.19
CA ALA A 30 -11.55 10.40 -0.25
C ALA A 30 -10.79 9.30 -1.01
N PHE A 31 -9.65 8.88 -0.48
CA PHE A 31 -8.86 7.81 -1.06
C PHE A 31 -9.61 6.47 -1.03
N ASN A 32 -10.20 6.10 0.09
CA ASN A 32 -11.02 4.88 0.21
C ASN A 32 -12.17 4.86 -0.80
N LYS A 33 -12.89 5.98 -0.92
CA LYS A 33 -13.98 6.10 -1.89
C LYS A 33 -13.50 5.91 -3.33
N ALA A 34 -12.30 6.38 -3.66
CA ALA A 34 -11.76 6.34 -5.01
C ALA A 34 -11.58 4.91 -5.57
N TYR A 35 -11.25 3.94 -4.72
CA TYR A 35 -11.00 2.57 -5.16
C TYR A 35 -12.04 1.55 -4.69
N PHE A 36 -12.82 1.84 -3.63
CA PHE A 36 -13.60 0.82 -2.94
C PHE A 36 -15.12 0.98 -3.07
N ILE A 37 -15.61 2.20 -3.25
CA ILE A 37 -17.03 2.52 -3.28
C ILE A 37 -17.46 2.85 -4.71
N ARG A 38 -18.44 2.10 -5.25
CA ARG A 38 -18.96 2.34 -6.59
C ARG A 38 -19.96 3.49 -6.66
N GLU A 39 -20.78 3.64 -5.64
CA GLU A 39 -21.90 4.60 -5.63
C GLU A 39 -21.39 6.04 -5.74
N ASN A 40 -21.84 6.76 -6.79
CA ASN A 40 -21.43 8.12 -7.09
C ASN A 40 -19.89 8.29 -7.19
N ASN A 41 -19.20 7.27 -7.71
CA ASN A 41 -17.77 7.30 -7.93
C ASN A 41 -17.47 7.80 -9.34
N THR A 42 -16.89 8.99 -9.42
CA THR A 42 -16.49 9.63 -10.67
C THR A 42 -15.05 9.28 -11.10
N GLU A 43 -14.35 8.48 -10.30
CA GLU A 43 -12.94 8.13 -10.55
C GLU A 43 -12.78 6.75 -11.18
N LEU A 44 -13.70 5.81 -10.94
CA LEU A 44 -13.65 4.45 -11.50
C LEU A 44 -14.03 4.47 -12.99
N LEU A 45 -13.11 4.05 -13.86
CA LEU A 45 -13.35 3.91 -15.29
C LEU A 45 -13.73 2.47 -15.66
N ILE A 46 -12.96 1.50 -15.16
CA ILE A 46 -13.21 0.07 -15.39
C ILE A 46 -13.11 -0.62 -14.04
N SER A 47 -14.18 -1.28 -13.64
CA SER A 47 -14.23 -2.01 -12.37
C SER A 47 -15.13 -3.23 -12.46
N THR A 48 -14.95 -4.14 -11.54
CA THR A 48 -15.83 -5.31 -11.38
C THR A 48 -16.38 -5.36 -9.97
N ARG A 49 -17.68 -5.61 -9.87
CA ARG A 49 -18.32 -5.86 -8.59
C ARG A 49 -18.06 -7.30 -8.13
N VAL A 50 -17.42 -7.45 -7.00
CA VAL A 50 -17.24 -8.74 -6.32
C VAL A 50 -18.43 -8.95 -5.39
N THR A 51 -19.23 -9.99 -5.63
CA THR A 51 -20.44 -10.23 -4.86
C THR A 51 -20.17 -10.99 -3.57
N GLY A 52 -20.94 -10.68 -2.53
CA GLY A 52 -20.71 -11.14 -1.16
C GLY A 52 -20.80 -12.65 -0.88
N LYS A 53 -21.22 -13.48 -1.85
CA LYS A 53 -21.19 -14.93 -1.66
C LYS A 53 -19.76 -15.48 -1.49
N TYR A 54 -18.79 -14.76 -2.05
CA TYR A 54 -17.36 -15.05 -1.94
C TYR A 54 -16.62 -13.97 -1.13
N GLY A 55 -17.34 -13.06 -0.51
CA GLY A 55 -16.76 -12.01 0.33
C GLY A 55 -15.90 -12.56 1.46
N GLY A 56 -16.26 -13.71 2.02
CA GLY A 56 -15.44 -14.40 3.01
C GLY A 56 -14.09 -14.85 2.48
N GLU A 57 -14.04 -15.42 1.26
CA GLU A 57 -12.78 -15.86 0.66
C GLU A 57 -11.90 -14.67 0.26
N TRP A 58 -12.49 -13.62 -0.34
CA TRP A 58 -11.80 -12.38 -0.61
C TRP A 58 -11.18 -11.79 0.66
N TRP A 59 -11.94 -11.69 1.71
CA TRP A 59 -11.55 -11.21 3.01
C TRP A 59 -10.36 -12.00 3.61
N HIS A 60 -10.33 -13.32 3.45
CA HIS A 60 -9.24 -14.16 3.94
C HIS A 60 -7.91 -13.95 3.21
N TYR A 61 -7.94 -13.62 1.94
CA TYR A 61 -6.72 -13.47 1.13
C TYR A 61 -6.21 -12.04 1.10
N TRP A 62 -7.11 -11.06 1.15
CA TRP A 62 -6.77 -9.65 1.02
C TRP A 62 -6.80 -8.90 2.34
N GLY A 63 -7.59 -9.32 3.29
CA GLY A 63 -7.83 -8.58 4.52
C GLY A 63 -6.74 -8.69 5.57
N THR A 64 -6.86 -7.81 6.53
CA THR A 64 -6.25 -7.94 7.83
C THR A 64 -6.92 -9.09 8.54
N ASN A 65 -6.42 -10.27 8.41
CA ASN A 65 -7.07 -11.36 9.09
C ASN A 65 -6.71 -11.38 10.58
N ASN A 66 -7.66 -11.00 11.42
CA ASN A 66 -7.59 -11.21 12.86
C ASN A 66 -8.50 -12.35 13.26
N ASP A 67 -8.02 -13.54 13.12
CA ASP A 67 -8.76 -14.75 13.01
C ASP A 67 -9.19 -15.44 14.24
N SER A 68 -8.76 -14.96 15.41
CA SER A 68 -9.20 -15.53 16.68
C SER A 68 -10.71 -15.38 16.90
N GLU A 69 -11.32 -14.40 16.25
CA GLU A 69 -12.75 -14.12 16.39
C GLU A 69 -13.64 -14.82 15.36
N GLU A 70 -13.08 -15.26 14.22
CA GLU A 70 -13.86 -15.85 13.11
C GLU A 70 -13.49 -17.31 12.77
N GLY A 71 -12.62 -17.92 13.54
CA GLY A 71 -12.38 -19.37 13.47
C GLY A 71 -11.53 -19.87 12.29
N TRP A 72 -10.86 -18.99 11.55
CA TRP A 72 -9.98 -19.38 10.46
C TRP A 72 -8.50 -19.24 10.82
N PRO A 73 -7.64 -20.16 10.38
CA PRO A 73 -6.23 -20.12 10.73
C PRO A 73 -5.51 -18.95 10.04
N ASN A 74 -4.89 -18.25 10.77
CA ASN A 74 -4.25 -16.96 10.87
C ASN A 74 -3.17 -16.59 9.85
N ASN A 75 -2.93 -17.30 8.75
CA ASN A 75 -1.68 -17.23 8.01
C ASN A 75 -1.84 -16.85 6.55
N ARG A 76 -2.95 -16.28 6.13
CA ARG A 76 -3.30 -16.21 4.72
C ARG A 76 -3.48 -14.82 4.15
N GLY A 77 -3.26 -13.77 4.93
CA GLY A 77 -3.35 -12.40 4.44
C GLY A 77 -2.08 -11.94 3.70
N TYR A 78 -2.22 -11.05 2.74
CA TYR A 78 -1.09 -10.33 2.18
C TYR A 78 -0.53 -9.37 3.23
N THR A 79 0.78 -9.42 3.43
CA THR A 79 1.47 -8.56 4.37
C THR A 79 2.42 -7.65 3.60
N PRO A 80 2.21 -6.32 3.64
CA PRO A 80 3.14 -5.36 3.03
C PRO A 80 4.53 -5.44 3.65
N THR A 81 5.56 -5.11 2.88
CA THR A 81 6.94 -5.09 3.36
C THR A 81 7.35 -3.72 3.89
N LEU A 82 8.48 -3.66 4.59
CA LEU A 82 9.06 -2.41 5.05
C LEU A 82 9.38 -1.47 3.88
N GLU A 83 9.95 -2.00 2.79
CA GLU A 83 10.26 -1.21 1.59
C GLU A 83 9.02 -0.57 0.97
N PHE A 84 7.87 -1.24 1.03
CA PHE A 84 6.62 -0.65 0.55
C PHE A 84 6.14 0.46 1.48
N MET A 85 6.25 0.27 2.80
CA MET A 85 5.93 1.31 3.79
C MET A 85 6.81 2.56 3.61
N GLU A 86 8.09 2.38 3.33
CA GLU A 86 9.07 3.47 3.11
C GLU A 86 8.76 4.31 1.87
N MET A 87 8.02 3.76 0.88
CA MET A 87 7.62 4.53 -0.31
C MET A 87 6.67 5.67 0.01
N PHE A 88 5.85 5.54 1.06
CA PHE A 88 4.92 6.59 1.44
C PHE A 88 5.66 7.76 2.09
N PRO A 89 5.42 9.00 1.66
CA PRO A 89 6.05 10.18 2.23
C PRO A 89 5.52 10.52 3.63
N MET A 90 6.08 11.55 4.22
CA MET A 90 5.52 12.22 5.38
C MET A 90 4.24 12.96 4.98
N SER A 91 3.42 13.35 5.96
CA SER A 91 2.14 14.04 5.73
C SER A 91 2.27 15.40 5.04
N ASP A 92 3.44 16.03 5.11
CA ASP A 92 3.75 17.27 4.38
C ASP A 92 4.25 17.02 2.94
N GLY A 93 4.42 15.76 2.55
CA GLY A 93 4.87 15.34 1.22
C GLY A 93 6.36 15.11 1.07
N LYS A 94 7.17 15.37 2.10
CA LYS A 94 8.62 15.09 2.08
C LYS A 94 8.89 13.58 2.13
N ALA A 95 10.01 13.17 1.56
CA ALA A 95 10.44 11.78 1.60
C ALA A 95 10.56 11.27 3.05
N PHE A 96 10.17 10.03 3.27
CA PHE A 96 10.47 9.34 4.51
C PHE A 96 11.96 8.98 4.56
N ASP A 97 12.60 9.26 5.67
CA ASP A 97 14.00 8.89 5.94
C ASP A 97 14.02 7.79 7.01
N PRO A 98 14.30 6.54 6.63
CA PRO A 98 14.31 5.44 7.58
C PRO A 98 15.41 5.57 8.65
N GLU A 99 16.55 6.19 8.33
CA GLU A 99 17.65 6.35 9.29
C GLU A 99 17.28 7.29 10.43
N VAL A 100 16.48 8.32 10.12
CA VAL A 100 16.00 9.28 11.11
C VAL A 100 14.77 8.74 11.84
N MET A 101 13.83 8.18 11.11
CA MET A 101 12.49 7.83 11.63
C MET A 101 12.43 6.49 12.35
N LEU A 102 13.41 5.60 12.12
CA LEU A 102 13.57 4.35 12.88
C LEU A 102 14.69 4.46 13.94
N ALA A 103 15.22 5.66 14.14
CA ALA A 103 16.17 5.92 15.22
C ALA A 103 15.55 5.64 16.58
N ASP A 104 16.40 5.38 17.56
CA ASP A 104 15.99 4.95 18.90
C ASP A 104 14.96 5.92 19.53
N GLY A 105 13.79 5.39 19.91
CA GLY A 105 12.69 6.15 20.52
C GLY A 105 11.80 6.93 19.57
N ALA A 106 12.05 6.93 18.26
CA ALA A 106 11.14 7.56 17.29
C ALA A 106 9.98 6.62 16.89
N ASP A 107 8.77 7.17 16.74
CA ASP A 107 7.65 6.46 16.13
C ASP A 107 7.54 6.86 14.66
N PRO A 108 7.68 5.91 13.70
CA PRO A 108 7.62 6.22 12.29
C PRO A 108 6.21 6.55 11.77
N PHE A 109 5.19 6.44 12.61
CA PHE A 109 3.79 6.56 12.22
C PHE A 109 3.04 7.70 12.93
N PHE A 110 3.41 8.01 14.18
CA PHE A 110 2.69 8.96 15.01
C PHE A 110 3.63 9.89 15.77
N GLU A 111 3.29 11.18 15.84
CA GLU A 111 4.05 12.16 16.58
C GLU A 111 4.04 11.81 18.09
N ASN A 112 5.22 11.62 18.66
CA ASN A 112 5.40 11.28 20.08
C ASN A 112 4.58 10.06 20.54
N ASN A 113 4.44 9.05 19.68
CA ASN A 113 3.60 7.87 19.90
C ASN A 113 2.12 8.18 20.19
N ASP A 114 1.66 9.38 19.86
CA ASP A 114 0.25 9.77 19.98
C ASP A 114 -0.53 9.33 18.74
N ARG A 115 -1.22 8.20 18.83
CA ARG A 115 -2.03 7.61 17.74
C ARG A 115 -3.07 8.56 17.11
N ASN A 116 -3.36 9.70 17.75
CA ASN A 116 -4.25 10.72 17.20
C ASN A 116 -3.52 11.72 16.30
N LYS A 117 -2.21 11.61 16.19
CA LYS A 117 -1.36 12.53 15.43
C LYS A 117 -0.56 11.77 14.36
N PRO A 118 -1.20 11.27 13.29
CA PRO A 118 -0.51 10.60 12.21
C PRO A 118 0.44 11.56 11.48
N VAL A 119 1.65 11.09 11.19
CA VAL A 119 2.71 11.91 10.55
C VAL A 119 3.03 11.50 9.11
N ARG A 120 2.38 10.47 8.60
CA ARG A 120 2.63 9.94 7.25
C ARG A 120 1.50 10.30 6.29
N ASP A 121 1.77 10.10 5.01
CA ASP A 121 0.79 10.14 3.94
C ASP A 121 -0.52 9.42 4.36
N PRO A 122 -1.68 10.07 4.27
CA PRO A 122 -2.95 9.45 4.65
C PRO A 122 -3.23 8.12 3.95
N ARG A 123 -2.75 7.92 2.72
CA ARG A 123 -2.90 6.68 1.97
C ARG A 123 -2.19 5.49 2.61
N LEU A 124 -1.11 5.73 3.37
CA LEU A 124 -0.43 4.66 4.11
C LEU A 124 -1.41 3.97 5.05
N TYR A 125 -2.14 4.74 5.86
CA TYR A 125 -3.06 4.21 6.86
C TYR A 125 -4.33 3.57 6.26
N GLU A 126 -4.65 3.88 5.01
CA GLU A 126 -5.71 3.19 4.24
C GLU A 126 -5.21 1.94 3.51
N THR A 127 -3.90 1.86 3.28
CA THR A 127 -3.30 0.73 2.55
C THR A 127 -2.75 -0.31 3.50
N MET A 128 -2.17 0.12 4.62
CA MET A 128 -1.47 -0.75 5.57
C MET A 128 -1.97 -0.50 7.00
N LEU A 129 -2.17 -1.57 7.74
CA LEU A 129 -2.31 -1.49 9.17
C LEU A 129 -0.92 -1.43 9.80
N VAL A 130 -0.66 -0.36 10.54
CA VAL A 130 0.56 -0.12 11.30
C VAL A 130 0.26 -0.10 12.80
N ASN A 131 1.29 -0.28 13.63
CA ASN A 131 1.11 -0.26 15.08
C ASN A 131 0.47 1.06 15.52
N GLY A 132 -0.59 0.98 16.34
CA GLY A 132 -1.33 2.15 16.82
C GLY A 132 -2.43 2.67 15.89
N ALA A 133 -2.46 2.29 14.62
CA ALA A 133 -3.51 2.73 13.70
C ALA A 133 -4.90 2.29 14.17
N SER A 134 -5.93 3.05 13.81
CA SER A 134 -7.32 2.69 14.11
C SER A 134 -7.70 1.38 13.41
N TYR A 135 -8.20 0.43 14.16
CA TYR A 135 -8.62 -0.87 13.68
C TYR A 135 -9.72 -1.43 14.60
N ASP A 136 -10.85 -1.78 14.05
CA ASP A 136 -11.98 -2.37 14.79
C ASP A 136 -12.33 -1.59 16.07
N SER A 137 -12.47 -0.26 15.93
CA SER A 137 -12.79 0.70 17.01
C SER A 137 -11.73 0.80 18.13
N ARG A 138 -10.51 0.32 17.91
CA ARG A 138 -9.37 0.37 18.84
C ARG A 138 -8.06 0.69 18.14
N GLY A 139 -6.96 0.78 18.85
CA GLY A 139 -5.63 0.80 18.27
C GLY A 139 -5.16 -0.60 17.87
N ALA A 140 -4.51 -0.72 16.72
CA ALA A 140 -3.86 -1.95 16.29
C ALA A 140 -2.64 -2.26 17.17
N GLU A 141 -2.57 -3.47 17.68
CA GLU A 141 -1.53 -3.95 18.59
C GLU A 141 -0.57 -4.88 17.84
N LEU A 142 0.31 -4.29 17.01
CA LEU A 142 1.23 -5.05 16.16
C LEU A 142 2.58 -5.36 16.82
N TRP A 143 2.78 -4.99 18.07
CA TRP A 143 3.97 -5.42 18.80
C TRP A 143 3.97 -6.93 19.08
N LEU A 144 5.14 -7.49 19.29
CA LEU A 144 5.26 -8.92 19.66
C LEU A 144 4.45 -9.23 20.91
N GLY A 145 3.51 -10.15 20.78
CA GLY A 145 2.57 -10.51 21.82
C GLY A 145 1.34 -9.60 21.94
N GLY A 146 1.23 -8.55 21.13
CA GLY A 146 0.02 -7.74 21.02
C GLY A 146 -1.15 -8.50 20.40
N ARG A 147 -2.38 -7.99 20.56
CA ARG A 147 -3.60 -8.67 20.10
C ARG A 147 -3.59 -8.98 18.60
N ASP A 148 -3.05 -8.08 17.79
CA ASP A 148 -3.01 -8.23 16.33
C ASP A 148 -1.72 -8.91 15.85
N ASN A 149 -0.81 -9.22 16.77
CA ASN A 149 0.41 -9.99 16.54
C ASN A 149 0.68 -10.90 17.75
N LEU A 150 -0.10 -11.98 17.88
CA LEU A 150 -0.04 -12.89 19.02
C LEU A 150 1.21 -13.77 19.08
N THR A 151 2.16 -13.58 18.16
CA THR A 151 3.43 -14.30 18.26
C THR A 151 4.30 -13.66 19.34
N ASP A 152 4.77 -14.47 20.24
CA ASP A 152 5.76 -14.12 21.26
C ASP A 152 7.18 -14.49 20.83
N THR A 153 7.32 -15.08 19.64
CA THR A 153 8.59 -15.50 19.07
C THR A 153 9.11 -14.48 18.08
N GLU A 154 10.42 -14.32 18.01
CA GLU A 154 11.09 -13.45 17.04
C GLU A 154 11.13 -14.03 15.62
N LYS A 155 10.42 -15.13 15.38
CA LYS A 155 10.35 -15.77 14.08
C LYS A 155 9.23 -15.11 13.25
N GLU A 156 9.43 -15.06 11.94
CA GLU A 156 8.34 -14.83 10.99
C GLU A 156 7.25 -15.86 11.25
N THR A 157 6.19 -15.50 11.95
CA THR A 157 5.12 -16.45 12.21
C THR A 157 3.76 -15.81 12.13
N ASN A 158 2.97 -16.52 11.54
CA ASN A 158 1.53 -16.77 11.59
C ASN A 158 0.55 -15.61 11.53
N LYS A 159 0.80 -14.41 12.04
CA LYS A 159 -0.20 -13.33 11.96
C LYS A 159 0.27 -12.09 11.21
N THR A 160 1.54 -11.75 11.33
CA THR A 160 2.16 -10.69 10.53
C THR A 160 3.58 -11.09 10.18
N ALA A 161 3.75 -11.78 9.07
CA ALA A 161 5.10 -12.16 8.61
C ALA A 161 6.06 -10.99 8.43
N THR A 162 5.52 -9.77 8.28
CA THR A 162 6.30 -8.55 8.04
C THR A 162 6.16 -7.50 9.14
N GLY A 163 5.34 -7.72 10.17
CA GLY A 163 4.99 -6.70 11.17
C GLY A 163 3.90 -5.72 10.70
N PHE A 164 3.45 -5.84 9.45
CA PHE A 164 2.37 -5.06 8.87
C PHE A 164 1.21 -5.95 8.42
N ARG A 165 0.04 -5.35 8.24
CA ARG A 165 -1.09 -6.01 7.61
C ARG A 165 -1.61 -5.18 6.47
N LEU A 166 -2.21 -5.82 5.47
CA LEU A 166 -2.95 -5.12 4.43
C LEU A 166 -4.26 -4.60 5.02
N TYR A 167 -4.54 -3.30 4.80
CA TYR A 167 -5.80 -2.67 5.22
C TYR A 167 -6.67 -2.28 4.02
N LYS A 168 -6.07 -2.03 2.87
CA LYS A 168 -6.78 -1.71 1.63
C LYS A 168 -7.80 -2.81 1.29
N PHE A 169 -8.99 -2.42 0.85
CA PHE A 169 -10.15 -3.30 0.64
C PHE A 169 -10.72 -3.95 1.91
N TRP A 170 -10.25 -3.55 3.08
CA TRP A 170 -10.84 -3.98 4.35
C TRP A 170 -12.09 -3.18 4.69
N LYS A 171 -13.04 -3.82 5.35
CA LYS A 171 -14.22 -3.18 5.93
C LYS A 171 -14.35 -3.62 7.37
N GLU A 172 -14.36 -2.66 8.28
CA GLU A 172 -14.45 -2.94 9.70
C GLU A 172 -15.81 -3.56 10.09
N GLY A 173 -15.79 -4.36 11.14
CA GLY A 173 -16.96 -5.00 11.73
C GLY A 173 -17.10 -6.47 11.32
N LYS A 174 -17.37 -7.31 12.32
CA LYS A 174 -17.59 -8.74 12.15
C LYS A 174 -18.75 -9.00 11.19
N GLY A 175 -18.54 -9.83 10.19
CA GLY A 175 -19.55 -10.17 9.19
C GLY A 175 -19.89 -9.03 8.22
N SER A 176 -19.15 -7.90 8.25
CA SER A 176 -19.43 -6.75 7.38
C SER A 176 -19.28 -7.03 5.89
N PHE A 177 -18.59 -8.11 5.51
CA PHE A 177 -18.49 -8.59 4.13
C PHE A 177 -19.67 -9.48 3.71
N ASN A 178 -20.47 -9.99 4.66
CA ASN A 178 -21.63 -10.80 4.32
C ASN A 178 -22.70 -9.95 3.65
N GLY A 179 -23.02 -10.28 2.38
CA GLY A 179 -24.01 -9.52 1.59
C GLY A 179 -23.52 -8.14 1.14
N THR A 180 -22.26 -7.79 1.38
CA THR A 180 -21.66 -6.54 0.92
C THR A 180 -20.95 -6.75 -0.41
N TYR A 181 -21.05 -5.77 -1.27
CA TYR A 181 -20.33 -5.76 -2.55
C TYR A 181 -19.02 -5.02 -2.38
N LEU A 182 -17.95 -5.60 -2.92
CA LEU A 182 -16.66 -4.92 -3.11
C LEU A 182 -16.57 -4.48 -4.56
N GLU A 183 -15.93 -3.36 -4.79
CA GLU A 183 -15.59 -2.92 -6.14
C GLU A 183 -14.11 -3.12 -6.37
N TRP A 184 -13.75 -3.91 -7.40
CA TRP A 184 -12.36 -4.09 -7.79
C TRP A 184 -12.03 -3.16 -8.95
N PRO A 185 -11.14 -2.18 -8.78
CA PRO A 185 -10.73 -1.27 -9.83
C PRO A 185 -9.71 -1.93 -10.76
N TYR A 186 -10.01 -1.98 -12.05
CA TYR A 186 -9.02 -2.32 -13.08
C TYR A 186 -8.35 -1.07 -13.65
N LEU A 187 -9.08 0.04 -13.68
CA LEU A 187 -8.58 1.33 -14.14
C LEU A 187 -9.38 2.44 -13.47
N ARG A 188 -8.68 3.39 -12.90
CA ARG A 188 -9.26 4.60 -12.32
C ARG A 188 -8.51 5.86 -12.74
N LEU A 189 -9.15 7.00 -12.59
CA LEU A 189 -8.67 8.26 -13.15
C LEU A 189 -7.29 8.68 -12.61
N SER A 190 -6.99 8.45 -11.33
CA SER A 190 -5.66 8.72 -10.78
C SER A 190 -4.55 7.95 -11.50
N GLU A 191 -4.83 6.71 -11.94
CA GLU A 191 -3.87 5.97 -12.76
C GLU A 191 -3.66 6.64 -14.13
N LEU A 192 -4.71 7.17 -14.74
CA LEU A 192 -4.57 7.91 -16.01
C LEU A 192 -3.71 9.17 -15.86
N TYR A 193 -3.84 9.91 -14.75
CA TYR A 193 -2.94 11.04 -14.47
C TYR A 193 -1.48 10.59 -14.41
N LEU A 194 -1.20 9.49 -13.72
CA LEU A 194 0.15 8.97 -13.55
C LEU A 194 0.70 8.31 -14.83
N ILE A 195 -0.14 7.67 -15.64
CA ILE A 195 0.22 7.21 -16.99
C ILE A 195 0.54 8.42 -17.89
N TYR A 196 -0.26 9.47 -17.82
CA TYR A 196 -0.03 10.67 -18.59
C TYR A 196 1.25 11.39 -18.18
N ALA A 197 1.54 11.51 -16.88
CA ALA A 197 2.82 12.04 -16.37
C ALA A 197 4.02 11.29 -16.99
N GLU A 198 3.99 9.96 -16.96
CA GLU A 198 5.03 9.14 -17.56
C GLU A 198 5.11 9.32 -19.07
N ALA A 199 3.97 9.35 -19.76
CA ALA A 199 3.93 9.49 -21.22
C ALA A 199 4.52 10.82 -21.71
N ILE A 200 4.18 11.95 -21.08
CA ILE A 200 4.73 13.25 -21.47
C ILE A 200 6.21 13.39 -21.11
N LEU A 201 6.63 12.81 -19.98
CA LEU A 201 8.05 12.72 -19.62
C LEU A 201 8.83 11.96 -20.72
N LYS A 202 8.37 10.76 -21.09
CA LYS A 202 9.08 9.91 -22.05
C LYS A 202 9.00 10.42 -23.49
N ALA A 203 7.85 10.95 -23.93
CA ALA A 203 7.65 11.35 -25.31
C ALA A 203 8.15 12.78 -25.62
N LYS A 204 8.11 13.68 -24.63
CA LYS A 204 8.39 15.10 -24.82
C LYS A 204 9.51 15.63 -23.93
N ASN A 205 10.00 14.85 -22.99
CA ASN A 205 10.91 15.27 -21.92
C ASN A 205 10.38 16.53 -21.18
N ASP A 206 9.05 16.62 -21.04
CA ASP A 206 8.39 17.70 -20.31
C ASP A 206 8.28 17.32 -18.82
N LEU A 207 9.34 17.66 -18.08
CA LEU A 207 9.43 17.35 -16.66
C LEU A 207 8.40 18.14 -15.84
N VAL A 208 8.21 19.42 -16.18
CA VAL A 208 7.26 20.29 -15.45
C VAL A 208 5.83 19.82 -15.65
N GLY A 209 5.45 19.51 -16.89
CA GLY A 209 4.14 18.95 -17.19
C GLY A 209 3.91 17.60 -16.52
N ALA A 210 4.92 16.75 -16.44
CA ALA A 210 4.83 15.46 -15.74
C ALA A 210 4.63 15.64 -14.22
N ILE A 211 5.42 16.53 -13.59
CA ILE A 211 5.28 16.87 -12.17
C ILE A 211 3.86 17.39 -11.89
N ALA A 212 3.33 18.27 -12.72
CA ALA A 212 1.98 18.82 -12.54
C ALA A 212 0.88 17.74 -12.52
N GLN A 213 1.03 16.66 -13.31
CA GLN A 213 0.05 15.54 -13.27
C GLN A 213 0.17 14.74 -11.98
N VAL A 214 1.38 14.51 -11.50
CA VAL A 214 1.63 13.83 -10.21
C VAL A 214 1.05 14.67 -9.06
N ASP A 215 1.26 15.97 -9.09
CA ASP A 215 0.80 16.89 -8.04
C ASP A 215 -0.73 16.95 -7.93
N ILE A 216 -1.45 16.73 -9.02
CA ILE A 216 -2.93 16.59 -8.98
C ILE A 216 -3.33 15.39 -8.11
N VAL A 217 -2.64 14.26 -8.25
CA VAL A 217 -2.92 13.05 -7.45
C VAL A 217 -2.50 13.25 -6.00
N ARG A 218 -1.34 13.85 -5.77
CA ARG A 218 -0.81 14.16 -4.43
C ARG A 218 -1.69 15.16 -3.68
N GLY A 219 -2.14 16.22 -4.36
CA GLY A 219 -2.97 17.26 -3.77
C GLY A 219 -4.31 16.74 -3.25
N ARG A 220 -4.89 15.70 -3.87
CA ARG A 220 -6.11 15.06 -3.39
C ARG A 220 -6.03 14.56 -1.93
N VAL A 221 -4.85 14.17 -1.49
CA VAL A 221 -4.58 13.67 -0.12
C VAL A 221 -3.75 14.66 0.70
N GLY A 222 -3.69 15.91 0.27
CA GLY A 222 -3.09 17.01 1.04
C GLY A 222 -1.56 17.05 1.04
N LEU A 223 -0.90 16.27 0.18
CA LEU A 223 0.56 16.30 0.08
C LEU A 223 1.04 17.52 -0.70
N GLY A 224 2.17 18.08 -0.30
CA GLY A 224 2.85 19.13 -1.02
C GLY A 224 3.37 18.69 -2.39
N GLY A 225 3.71 19.65 -3.26
CA GLY A 225 4.21 19.42 -4.61
C GLY A 225 5.44 18.51 -4.63
N LEU A 226 5.50 17.61 -5.61
CA LEU A 226 6.52 16.56 -5.67
C LEU A 226 7.94 17.14 -5.72
N ALA A 227 8.18 18.12 -6.59
CA ALA A 227 9.49 18.74 -6.73
C ALA A 227 9.85 19.63 -5.53
N GLU A 228 8.86 20.33 -4.98
CA GLU A 228 9.04 21.20 -3.81
C GLU A 228 9.44 20.41 -2.57
N CYS A 229 8.80 19.27 -2.37
CA CYS A 229 9.05 18.39 -1.22
C CYS A 229 10.32 17.55 -1.35
N ASN A 230 10.94 17.48 -2.56
CA ASN A 230 12.13 16.68 -2.83
C ASN A 230 13.19 17.51 -3.59
N PRO A 231 13.67 18.65 -3.05
CA PRO A 231 14.56 19.55 -3.76
C PRO A 231 15.90 18.91 -4.14
N ASP A 232 16.41 18.01 -3.30
CA ASP A 232 17.69 17.33 -3.50
C ASP A 232 17.69 16.37 -4.70
N LYS A 233 16.51 15.95 -5.18
CA LYS A 233 16.37 15.06 -6.34
C LYS A 233 16.42 15.78 -7.68
N HIS A 234 16.38 17.12 -7.68
CA HIS A 234 16.42 17.95 -8.90
C HIS A 234 15.42 17.54 -9.99
N LEU A 235 14.18 17.21 -9.58
CA LEU A 235 13.17 16.59 -10.45
C LEU A 235 12.78 17.42 -11.67
N THR A 236 13.03 18.73 -11.66
CA THR A 236 12.78 19.62 -12.80
C THR A 236 13.87 19.57 -13.88
N SER A 237 14.99 18.89 -13.61
CA SER A 237 16.13 18.77 -14.53
C SER A 237 16.67 17.35 -14.66
N ASN A 238 16.20 16.40 -13.85
CA ASN A 238 16.63 15.00 -13.85
C ASN A 238 15.45 14.07 -14.19
N SER A 239 15.39 13.68 -15.46
CA SER A 239 14.29 12.85 -16.00
C SER A 239 14.27 11.43 -15.40
N ASP A 240 15.43 10.86 -15.07
CA ASP A 240 15.49 9.51 -14.50
C ASP A 240 15.02 9.54 -13.05
N ALA A 241 15.45 10.51 -12.26
CA ALA A 241 14.94 10.69 -10.90
C ALA A 241 13.43 10.97 -10.89
N LEU A 242 12.93 11.77 -11.82
CA LEU A 242 11.50 12.02 -11.95
C LEU A 242 10.72 10.75 -12.30
N LEU A 243 11.24 9.91 -13.18
CA LEU A 243 10.62 8.63 -13.51
C LEU A 243 10.52 7.74 -12.27
N GLU A 244 11.58 7.62 -11.48
CA GLU A 244 11.55 6.83 -10.23
C GLU A 244 10.49 7.36 -9.26
N GLU A 245 10.33 8.68 -9.16
CA GLU A 245 9.30 9.29 -8.32
C GLU A 245 7.88 9.07 -8.87
N ILE A 246 7.68 9.11 -10.18
CA ILE A 246 6.38 8.74 -10.79
C ILE A 246 6.04 7.28 -10.47
N LEU A 247 7.01 6.37 -10.61
CA LEU A 247 6.80 4.95 -10.30
C LEU A 247 6.58 4.70 -8.79
N ARG A 248 7.21 5.51 -7.93
CA ARG A 248 6.96 5.49 -6.49
C ARG A 248 5.55 5.98 -6.16
N GLU A 249 5.13 7.09 -6.76
CA GLU A 249 3.78 7.64 -6.58
C GLU A 249 2.70 6.66 -7.06
N ARG A 250 2.94 5.97 -8.19
CA ARG A 250 2.09 4.87 -8.66
C ARG A 250 1.99 3.75 -7.63
N ALA A 251 3.09 3.38 -6.98
CA ALA A 251 3.09 2.35 -5.96
C ALA A 251 2.28 2.76 -4.72
N CYS A 252 2.37 4.02 -4.28
CA CYS A 252 1.59 4.54 -3.14
C CYS A 252 0.11 4.64 -3.47
N GLU A 253 -0.23 5.15 -4.65
CA GLU A 253 -1.60 5.38 -5.07
C GLU A 253 -2.33 4.07 -5.44
N LEU A 254 -1.66 3.20 -6.21
CA LEU A 254 -2.23 2.00 -6.82
C LEU A 254 -1.75 0.71 -6.14
N GLY A 255 -1.14 0.82 -4.98
CA GLY A 255 -0.68 -0.34 -4.22
C GLY A 255 -1.79 -1.36 -4.02
N PHE A 256 -1.49 -2.64 -4.27
CA PHE A 256 -2.44 -3.77 -4.22
C PHE A 256 -3.60 -3.70 -5.23
N GLU A 257 -3.46 -2.93 -6.30
CA GLU A 257 -4.38 -2.91 -7.46
C GLU A 257 -3.75 -3.60 -8.68
N ASP A 258 -2.84 -4.54 -8.48
CA ASP A 258 -2.12 -5.33 -9.49
C ASP A 258 -1.21 -4.52 -10.46
N VAL A 259 -0.88 -3.26 -10.15
CA VAL A 259 -0.13 -2.38 -11.04
C VAL A 259 1.39 -2.52 -10.87
N ARG A 260 1.88 -2.61 -9.61
CA ARG A 260 3.32 -2.52 -9.30
C ARG A 260 4.16 -3.58 -9.99
N LEU A 261 3.69 -4.82 -10.04
CA LEU A 261 4.42 -5.92 -10.70
C LEU A 261 4.65 -5.60 -12.19
N PHE A 262 3.64 -5.07 -12.88
CA PHE A 262 3.76 -4.69 -14.28
C PHE A 262 4.71 -3.51 -14.48
N ASP A 263 4.75 -2.54 -13.57
CA ASP A 263 5.73 -1.46 -13.60
C ASP A 263 7.16 -2.00 -13.47
N MET A 264 7.41 -2.96 -12.59
CA MET A 264 8.71 -3.62 -12.44
C MET A 264 9.11 -4.42 -13.69
N ILE A 265 8.16 -5.11 -14.31
CA ILE A 265 8.39 -5.93 -15.50
C ILE A 265 8.70 -5.05 -16.72
N ARG A 266 7.88 -4.04 -17.01
CA ARG A 266 8.02 -3.19 -18.21
C ARG A 266 9.29 -2.32 -18.18
N TYR A 267 9.78 -1.99 -16.97
CA TYR A 267 11.07 -1.31 -16.78
C TYR A 267 12.24 -2.26 -16.52
N LYS A 268 12.02 -3.58 -16.60
CA LYS A 268 13.04 -4.63 -16.41
C LYS A 268 13.84 -4.46 -15.12
N ARG A 269 13.15 -4.22 -14.01
CA ARG A 269 13.72 -3.90 -12.71
C ARG A 269 14.24 -5.15 -11.98
N ALA A 270 15.26 -5.80 -12.55
CA ALA A 270 15.95 -6.93 -11.90
C ALA A 270 16.46 -6.57 -10.50
N ASP A 271 16.93 -5.33 -10.33
CA ASP A 271 17.38 -4.77 -9.06
C ASP A 271 16.32 -4.89 -7.95
N LEU A 272 15.05 -4.60 -8.27
CA LEU A 272 13.95 -4.71 -7.33
C LEU A 272 13.55 -6.16 -7.06
N PHE A 273 13.59 -7.03 -8.08
CA PHE A 273 13.33 -8.46 -7.88
C PHE A 273 14.39 -9.14 -7.01
N GLN A 274 15.66 -8.73 -7.16
CA GLN A 274 16.78 -9.27 -6.39
C GLN A 274 16.98 -8.62 -5.03
N LYS A 275 16.26 -7.54 -4.73
CA LYS A 275 16.35 -6.85 -3.45
C LYS A 275 15.84 -7.77 -2.33
N LYS A 276 16.63 -7.92 -1.27
CA LYS A 276 16.16 -8.53 -0.02
C LYS A 276 15.07 -7.65 0.57
N LEU A 277 13.99 -8.27 1.01
CA LEU A 277 12.87 -7.57 1.59
C LEU A 277 12.92 -7.67 3.12
N HIS A 278 12.37 -6.65 3.77
CA HIS A 278 12.37 -6.53 5.23
C HIS A 278 10.95 -6.42 5.78
N GLY A 279 10.83 -6.82 7.02
CA GLY A 279 9.71 -6.54 7.89
C GLY A 279 10.15 -5.61 9.02
N LEU A 280 9.21 -5.28 9.90
CA LEU A 280 9.42 -4.41 11.05
C LEU A 280 8.89 -5.10 12.30
N LYS A 281 9.78 -5.42 13.24
CA LYS A 281 9.39 -5.87 14.58
C LYS A 281 9.06 -4.66 15.42
N VAL A 282 8.01 -4.78 16.20
CA VAL A 282 7.61 -3.77 17.18
C VAL A 282 7.72 -4.37 18.56
N TYR A 283 8.45 -3.71 19.43
CA TYR A 283 8.59 -4.07 20.84
C TYR A 283 7.91 -3.02 21.70
N ARG A 284 7.14 -3.47 22.68
CA ARG A 284 6.52 -2.61 23.68
C ARG A 284 7.44 -2.52 24.90
N ASN A 285 7.85 -1.32 25.28
CA ASN A 285 8.91 -1.09 26.27
C ASN A 285 8.42 -0.57 27.63
N ASP A 286 7.11 -0.51 27.87
CA ASP A 286 6.51 0.00 29.12
C ASP A 286 6.58 -0.99 30.31
N GLY A 287 7.41 -2.01 30.21
CA GLY A 287 7.57 -3.02 31.26
C GLY A 287 6.49 -4.11 31.31
N SER A 288 5.45 -4.03 30.47
CA SER A 288 4.38 -5.06 30.40
C SER A 288 4.81 -6.31 29.62
N GLY A 289 5.93 -6.25 28.92
CA GLY A 289 6.45 -7.34 28.11
C GLY A 289 5.60 -7.65 26.88
N LYS A 290 5.66 -8.90 26.43
CA LYS A 290 4.95 -9.40 25.25
C LYS A 290 3.49 -9.77 25.60
N LYS A 291 2.63 -8.77 25.81
CA LYS A 291 1.23 -8.99 26.19
C LYS A 291 0.29 -8.08 25.42
N PRO A 292 -0.96 -8.51 25.13
CA PRO A 292 -2.00 -7.61 24.67
C PRO A 292 -2.24 -6.48 25.67
N TRP A 293 -2.54 -5.30 25.13
CA TRP A 293 -3.02 -4.17 25.93
C TRP A 293 -4.53 -4.28 26.18
N SER A 294 -5.27 -4.62 25.16
CA SER A 294 -6.72 -4.82 25.21
C SER A 294 -7.05 -6.28 25.49
N GLY A 295 -6.96 -6.91 26.53
CA GLY A 295 -7.25 -8.33 26.83
C GLY A 295 -7.82 -9.19 25.69
N SER A 296 -7.66 -10.48 25.76
CA SER A 296 -8.17 -11.43 24.77
C SER A 296 -9.71 -11.49 24.69
N ASP A 297 -10.38 -10.98 25.69
CA ASP A 297 -11.84 -10.93 25.84
C ASP A 297 -12.46 -9.63 25.33
N GLY A 298 -11.67 -8.73 24.74
CA GLY A 298 -12.13 -7.44 24.25
C GLY A 298 -12.32 -6.37 25.32
N ASN A 299 -11.97 -6.67 26.58
CA ASN A 299 -12.04 -5.67 27.65
C ASN A 299 -11.03 -4.55 27.39
N SER A 300 -11.50 -3.30 27.54
CA SER A 300 -10.64 -2.14 27.48
C SER A 300 -9.57 -2.20 28.57
N ALA A 301 -8.34 -1.83 28.22
CA ALA A 301 -7.24 -1.79 29.15
C ALA A 301 -7.51 -0.79 30.29
N GLN A 302 -7.07 -1.16 31.48
CA GLN A 302 -7.16 -0.33 32.68
C GLN A 302 -6.24 0.90 32.63
N TYR A 303 -5.26 0.92 31.71
CA TYR A 303 -4.20 1.91 31.63
C TYR A 303 -4.28 2.70 30.30
N PRO A 304 -3.66 3.87 30.21
CA PRO A 304 -3.51 4.59 28.95
C PRO A 304 -2.82 3.73 27.87
N TRP A 305 -3.06 4.09 26.61
CA TRP A 305 -2.35 3.46 25.47
C TRP A 305 -0.83 3.52 25.68
N PRO A 306 -0.11 2.41 25.43
CA PRO A 306 1.36 2.41 25.53
C PRO A 306 1.98 3.44 24.59
N THR A 307 2.98 4.16 25.10
CA THR A 307 3.68 5.22 24.34
C THR A 307 5.15 4.91 24.11
N GLU A 308 5.64 3.78 24.57
CA GLU A 308 7.06 3.37 24.46
C GLU A 308 7.16 2.13 23.58
N PHE A 309 7.67 2.34 22.36
CA PHE A 309 7.91 1.28 21.40
C PHE A 309 9.33 1.38 20.82
N THR A 310 9.89 0.23 20.44
CA THR A 310 11.07 0.12 19.59
C THR A 310 10.69 -0.55 18.30
N TYR A 311 11.16 0.00 17.18
CA TYR A 311 10.93 -0.49 15.83
C TYR A 311 12.23 -1.03 15.24
N GLU A 312 12.28 -2.32 14.93
CA GLU A 312 13.50 -2.99 14.47
C GLU A 312 13.29 -3.65 13.11
N PRO A 313 13.95 -3.16 12.04
CA PRO A 313 13.94 -3.85 10.75
C PRO A 313 14.57 -5.24 10.83
N PHE A 314 14.00 -6.21 10.12
CA PHE A 314 14.56 -7.56 10.01
C PHE A 314 14.42 -8.09 8.59
N VAL A 315 15.35 -8.94 8.17
CA VAL A 315 15.32 -9.57 6.84
C VAL A 315 14.26 -10.66 6.82
N LEU A 316 13.38 -10.62 5.83
CA LEU A 316 12.35 -11.66 5.62
C LEU A 316 13.00 -12.97 5.13
N SER A 317 12.27 -14.07 5.25
CA SER A 317 12.68 -15.35 4.69
C SER A 317 13.01 -15.25 3.21
N ALA A 318 14.13 -15.83 2.83
CA ALA A 318 14.66 -15.76 1.47
C ALA A 318 13.62 -16.22 0.43
N ARG A 319 13.52 -15.49 -0.65
CA ARG A 319 12.75 -15.86 -1.85
C ARG A 319 13.71 -16.33 -2.93
N SER A 320 13.31 -17.30 -3.74
CA SER A 320 14.15 -17.88 -4.78
C SER A 320 14.66 -16.84 -5.79
N TRP A 321 13.88 -15.81 -6.09
CA TRP A 321 14.25 -14.77 -7.03
C TRP A 321 15.29 -13.75 -6.51
N TRP A 322 15.57 -13.72 -5.21
CA TRP A 322 16.61 -12.82 -4.68
C TRP A 322 18.01 -13.20 -5.18
N THR A 323 18.27 -14.50 -5.34
CA THR A 323 19.56 -15.03 -5.81
C THR A 323 19.51 -15.61 -7.21
N ASN A 324 18.34 -16.07 -7.65
CA ASN A 324 18.19 -16.84 -8.89
C ASN A 324 17.32 -16.13 -9.93
N PHE A 325 17.15 -14.81 -9.81
CA PHE A 325 16.36 -14.06 -10.79
C PHE A 325 16.92 -14.26 -12.20
N SER A 326 16.03 -14.56 -13.13
CA SER A 326 16.37 -14.70 -14.55
C SER A 326 15.49 -13.76 -15.39
N PRO A 327 16.06 -13.09 -16.41
CA PRO A 327 15.28 -12.21 -17.30
C PRO A 327 14.08 -12.90 -17.98
N LYS A 328 14.07 -14.22 -18.09
CA LYS A 328 12.90 -14.96 -18.58
C LYS A 328 11.64 -14.73 -17.74
N TRP A 329 11.78 -14.38 -16.45
CA TRP A 329 10.67 -14.18 -15.54
C TRP A 329 9.93 -12.84 -15.74
N TYR A 330 10.42 -11.97 -16.63
CA TYR A 330 9.62 -10.83 -17.08
C TYR A 330 8.41 -11.26 -17.94
N LEU A 331 8.46 -12.48 -18.50
CA LEU A 331 7.37 -13.07 -19.28
C LEU A 331 7.03 -14.45 -18.70
N SER A 332 5.75 -14.77 -18.65
CA SER A 332 5.30 -16.11 -18.27
C SER A 332 5.57 -17.12 -19.40
N ALA A 333 5.87 -18.38 -19.02
CA ALA A 333 5.89 -19.46 -19.99
C ALA A 333 4.50 -19.69 -20.60
N PHE A 334 4.43 -19.96 -21.89
CA PHE A 334 3.20 -20.51 -22.47
C PHE A 334 3.03 -21.96 -22.01
N PRO A 335 1.81 -22.40 -21.68
CA PRO A 335 1.54 -23.79 -21.38
C PRO A 335 2.00 -24.70 -22.54
N VAL A 336 2.71 -25.76 -22.23
CA VAL A 336 3.21 -26.72 -23.25
C VAL A 336 2.07 -27.25 -24.12
N ALA A 337 0.88 -27.46 -23.53
CA ALA A 337 -0.30 -27.88 -24.26
C ALA A 337 -0.72 -26.90 -25.36
N GLU A 338 -0.52 -25.59 -25.17
CA GLU A 338 -0.82 -24.58 -26.18
C GLU A 338 0.20 -24.59 -27.32
N ILE A 339 1.49 -24.75 -27.00
CA ILE A 339 2.55 -24.85 -28.01
C ILE A 339 2.34 -26.08 -28.91
N ASN A 340 1.94 -27.21 -28.32
CA ASN A 340 1.74 -28.47 -29.03
C ASN A 340 0.48 -28.48 -29.93
N LYS A 341 -0.36 -27.44 -29.93
CA LYS A 341 -1.49 -27.33 -30.87
C LYS A 341 -1.07 -27.08 -32.33
N GLY A 342 0.18 -26.73 -32.58
CA GLY A 342 0.75 -26.66 -33.94
C GLY A 342 0.33 -25.44 -34.77
N TYR A 343 -0.21 -24.38 -34.17
CA TYR A 343 -0.56 -23.13 -34.86
C TYR A 343 0.59 -22.09 -34.91
N GLY A 344 1.82 -22.55 -34.70
CA GLY A 344 3.01 -21.70 -34.83
C GLY A 344 3.39 -20.92 -33.59
N LEU A 345 2.74 -21.17 -32.42
CA LEU A 345 3.12 -20.56 -31.16
C LEU A 345 4.49 -21.10 -30.71
N THR A 346 5.45 -20.21 -30.50
CA THR A 346 6.76 -20.53 -29.92
C THR A 346 6.85 -20.06 -28.48
N GLN A 347 7.67 -20.76 -27.70
CA GLN A 347 7.86 -20.41 -26.28
C GLN A 347 8.55 -19.05 -26.13
N ASN A 348 8.25 -18.36 -25.05
CA ASN A 348 8.96 -17.15 -24.65
C ASN A 348 10.45 -17.44 -24.41
N PRO A 349 11.36 -16.49 -24.72
CA PRO A 349 12.79 -16.69 -24.58
C PRO A 349 13.22 -17.16 -23.19
N GLY A 350 13.99 -18.24 -23.13
CA GLY A 350 14.54 -18.79 -21.89
C GLY A 350 13.66 -19.80 -21.15
N TRP A 351 12.45 -20.06 -21.66
CA TRP A 351 11.53 -21.10 -21.14
C TRP A 351 11.62 -22.39 -21.94
#